data_15faf41dc391091c9510f1d6c4cc7eb0
#
_entry.id   15faf41dc391091c9510f1d6c4cc7eb0
#
_cell.length_a   1.000
_cell.length_b   1.000
_cell.length_c   1.000
_cell.angle_alpha   90.00
_cell.angle_beta   90.00
_cell.angle_gamma   90.00
#
_symmetry.space_group_name_H-M   'P 1'
#
loop_
_entity.id
_entity.type
_entity.pdbx_description
1 polymer ?
#
loop_
_entity_poly.entity_id
_entity_poly.type
_entity_poly.pdbx_seq_one_letter_code
_entity_poly.pdbx_strand_id
1 'polypeptide(L)'
;MNGFGISIASKDVDDNHYPDLLVGSYLSNKAILLRTRPLASIKPEIIFNTEQINVKNKDCRAPNGRPTVCFDIYYCIQYDGNYVPLKQQFDVNLKIDSEKISPRCYVQIGKKQLDSINQKITVELSKGIQCSDKFKVYLHVSFLIKLTQINLDFLSGKKFF
;
A
#
# COMPACT_ATOMS: atom_id res chain seq x y z
N MET A 1 29.91 -7.25 -22.12
CA MET A 1 29.86 -6.10 -23.02
C MET A 1 31.19 -5.36 -22.92
N ASN A 2 32.03 -5.52 -23.93
CA ASN A 2 33.37 -4.95 -23.88
C ASN A 2 33.34 -3.49 -24.32
N GLY A 3 34.04 -2.62 -23.59
CA GLY A 3 34.08 -1.17 -23.84
C GLY A 3 32.77 -0.44 -23.56
N PHE A 4 31.89 -0.99 -22.69
CA PHE A 4 30.68 -0.33 -22.24
C PHE A 4 30.99 0.90 -21.38
N GLY A 5 30.29 2.01 -21.64
CA GLY A 5 30.47 3.25 -20.88
C GLY A 5 31.54 4.20 -21.46
N ILE A 6 32.13 3.91 -22.61
CA ILE A 6 33.16 4.77 -23.20
C ILE A 6 32.60 6.12 -23.68
N SER A 7 31.32 6.14 -24.02
CA SER A 7 30.58 7.37 -24.36
C SER A 7 29.19 7.28 -23.67
N ILE A 8 28.77 8.43 -23.16
CA ILE A 8 27.46 8.55 -22.47
C ILE A 8 26.84 9.87 -22.93
N ALA A 9 25.58 9.81 -23.33
CA ALA A 9 24.77 10.97 -23.64
C ALA A 9 23.44 10.88 -22.91
N SER A 10 22.91 12.02 -22.47
CA SER A 10 21.63 12.09 -21.79
C SER A 10 20.69 13.05 -22.50
N LYS A 11 19.50 12.57 -22.82
CA LYS A 11 18.42 13.36 -23.40
C LYS A 11 17.10 12.64 -23.17
N ASP A 12 16.02 13.37 -22.95
CA ASP A 12 14.67 12.83 -23.02
C ASP A 12 14.36 12.43 -24.47
N VAL A 13 14.21 11.14 -24.75
CA VAL A 13 14.02 10.58 -26.09
C VAL A 13 12.55 10.22 -26.34
N ASP A 14 11.77 10.02 -25.28
CA ASP A 14 10.36 9.61 -25.36
C ASP A 14 9.38 10.67 -24.83
N ASP A 15 9.88 11.91 -24.59
CA ASP A 15 9.11 13.07 -24.13
C ASP A 15 8.33 12.81 -22.81
N ASN A 16 8.91 12.00 -21.93
CA ASN A 16 8.33 11.71 -20.61
C ASN A 16 8.78 12.70 -19.53
N HIS A 17 9.56 13.73 -19.91
CA HIS A 17 10.17 14.76 -19.06
C HIS A 17 11.28 14.26 -18.11
N TYR A 18 11.76 13.05 -18.30
CA TYR A 18 12.90 12.49 -17.60
C TYR A 18 14.02 12.17 -18.59
N PRO A 19 15.27 12.60 -18.32
CA PRO A 19 16.36 12.34 -19.25
C PRO A 19 16.70 10.86 -19.31
N ASP A 20 16.69 10.29 -20.50
CA ASP A 20 17.18 8.95 -20.79
C ASP A 20 18.70 8.94 -20.90
N LEU A 21 19.29 7.75 -20.84
CA LEU A 21 20.72 7.57 -20.93
C LEU A 21 21.08 6.67 -22.10
N LEU A 22 21.85 7.20 -23.05
CA LEU A 22 22.42 6.43 -24.14
C LEU A 22 23.88 6.11 -23.83
N VAL A 23 24.21 4.82 -23.78
CA VAL A 23 25.56 4.35 -23.43
C VAL A 23 26.15 3.59 -24.60
N GLY A 24 27.32 4.04 -25.06
CA GLY A 24 28.10 3.39 -26.11
C GLY A 24 28.93 2.23 -25.57
N SER A 25 29.03 1.17 -26.37
CA SER A 25 29.87 0.00 -26.12
C SER A 25 30.76 -0.25 -27.35
N TYR A 26 31.86 0.47 -27.40
CA TYR A 26 32.76 0.56 -28.57
C TYR A 26 33.19 -0.81 -29.09
N LEU A 27 33.76 -1.65 -28.25
CA LEU A 27 34.27 -2.97 -28.67
C LEU A 27 33.17 -3.96 -29.07
N SER A 28 31.92 -3.66 -28.78
CA SER A 28 30.76 -4.49 -29.12
C SER A 28 29.95 -3.93 -30.30
N ASN A 29 30.37 -2.79 -30.88
CA ASN A 29 29.62 -2.07 -31.91
C ASN A 29 28.14 -1.87 -31.57
N LYS A 30 27.84 -1.52 -30.30
CA LYS A 30 26.47 -1.38 -29.80
C LYS A 30 26.31 -0.07 -29.02
N ALA A 31 25.10 0.46 -29.06
CA ALA A 31 24.64 1.48 -28.13
C ALA A 31 23.42 0.92 -27.37
N ILE A 32 23.31 1.27 -26.10
CA ILE A 32 22.23 0.83 -25.22
C ILE A 32 21.50 2.06 -24.73
N LEU A 33 20.20 2.11 -24.99
CA LEU A 33 19.32 3.15 -24.49
C LEU A 33 18.67 2.63 -23.18
N LEU A 34 18.95 3.35 -22.09
CA LEU A 34 18.32 3.14 -20.78
C LEU A 34 17.26 4.21 -20.61
N ARG A 35 15.99 3.79 -20.68
CA ARG A 35 14.87 4.71 -20.50
C ARG A 35 14.57 4.90 -19.04
N THR A 36 14.47 6.17 -18.65
CA THR A 36 14.02 6.56 -17.32
C THR A 36 12.49 6.63 -17.27
N ARG A 37 11.95 6.59 -16.07
CA ARG A 37 10.50 6.62 -15.85
C ARG A 37 10.16 7.62 -14.76
N PRO A 38 8.96 8.22 -14.81
CA PRO A 38 8.45 9.03 -13.74
C PRO A 38 8.46 8.29 -12.41
N LEU A 39 8.89 8.99 -11.36
CA LEU A 39 8.92 8.45 -10.00
C LEU A 39 7.68 8.92 -9.23
N ALA A 40 6.84 7.97 -8.84
CA ALA A 40 5.72 8.21 -7.95
C ALA A 40 6.11 7.96 -6.49
N SER A 41 5.71 8.86 -5.61
CA SER A 41 5.79 8.70 -4.17
C SER A 41 4.43 8.26 -3.64
N ILE A 42 4.41 7.18 -2.87
CA ILE A 42 3.21 6.64 -2.24
C ILE A 42 3.49 6.56 -0.74
N LYS A 43 2.67 7.24 0.06
CA LYS A 43 2.76 7.23 1.51
C LYS A 43 1.45 6.65 2.07
N PRO A 44 1.45 5.39 2.45
CA PRO A 44 0.32 4.77 3.13
C PRO A 44 0.37 5.02 4.63
N GLU A 45 -0.78 5.15 5.24
CA GLU A 45 -0.94 5.28 6.69
C GLU A 45 -2.17 4.52 7.15
N ILE A 46 -2.07 3.80 8.28
CA ILE A 46 -3.23 3.21 8.96
C ILE A 46 -3.61 4.07 10.13
N ILE A 47 -4.88 4.37 10.24
CA ILE A 47 -5.43 5.20 11.30
C ILE A 47 -6.38 4.37 12.15
N PHE A 48 -6.20 4.49 13.46
CA PHE A 48 -7.02 3.84 14.48
C PHE A 48 -7.86 4.92 15.18
N ASN A 49 -9.10 4.58 15.53
CA ASN A 49 -9.93 5.48 16.33
C ASN A 49 -9.58 5.46 17.84
N THR A 50 -8.64 4.62 18.24
CA THR A 50 -8.18 4.52 19.64
C THR A 50 -6.70 4.13 19.70
N GLU A 51 -5.99 4.66 20.68
CA GLU A 51 -4.59 4.28 20.93
C GLU A 51 -4.46 3.01 21.80
N GLN A 52 -5.49 2.72 22.60
CA GLN A 52 -5.52 1.58 23.51
C GLN A 52 -6.87 0.90 23.49
N ILE A 53 -6.86 -0.43 23.49
CA ILE A 53 -8.06 -1.23 23.55
C ILE A 53 -8.24 -1.77 24.96
N ASN A 54 -9.31 -1.34 25.63
CA ASN A 54 -9.71 -1.91 26.90
C ASN A 54 -10.51 -3.19 26.67
N VAL A 55 -9.85 -4.34 26.83
CA VAL A 55 -10.46 -5.66 26.61
C VAL A 55 -11.57 -6.04 27.60
N LYS A 56 -11.67 -5.31 28.72
CA LYS A 56 -12.74 -5.52 29.70
C LYS A 56 -14.05 -4.84 29.31
N ASN A 57 -13.97 -3.82 28.47
CA ASN A 57 -15.10 -3.02 28.06
C ASN A 57 -15.72 -3.56 26.76
N LYS A 58 -16.76 -4.38 26.90
CA LYS A 58 -17.45 -5.02 25.76
C LYS A 58 -18.60 -4.15 25.24
N ASP A 59 -18.28 -2.96 24.77
CA ASP A 59 -19.26 -1.97 24.31
C ASP A 59 -19.87 -2.29 22.94
N CYS A 60 -19.30 -3.26 22.24
CA CYS A 60 -19.77 -3.68 20.94
C CYS A 60 -20.54 -4.99 20.97
N ARG A 61 -21.34 -5.19 19.94
CA ARG A 61 -21.91 -6.50 19.63
C ARG A 61 -21.31 -7.04 18.35
N ALA A 62 -20.77 -8.24 18.41
CA ALA A 62 -20.35 -8.97 17.22
C ALA A 62 -21.57 -9.24 16.32
N PRO A 63 -21.38 -9.54 15.04
CA PRO A 63 -22.47 -9.86 14.11
C PRO A 63 -23.33 -11.05 14.55
N ASN A 64 -22.81 -11.94 15.39
CA ASN A 64 -23.56 -13.05 16.02
C ASN A 64 -24.32 -12.63 17.29
N GLY A 65 -24.40 -11.33 17.61
CA GLY A 65 -25.10 -10.75 18.76
C GLY A 65 -24.34 -10.81 20.08
N ARG A 66 -23.18 -11.46 20.17
CA ARG A 66 -22.42 -11.59 21.41
C ARG A 66 -21.71 -10.29 21.77
N PRO A 67 -21.68 -9.89 23.05
CA PRO A 67 -20.89 -8.75 23.51
C PRO A 67 -19.40 -9.01 23.25
N THR A 68 -18.73 -8.05 22.63
CA THR A 68 -17.31 -8.14 22.31
C THR A 68 -16.66 -6.75 22.36
N VAL A 69 -15.35 -6.71 22.23
CA VAL A 69 -14.58 -5.49 22.06
C VAL A 69 -14.40 -5.24 20.57
N CYS A 70 -14.59 -4.01 20.15
CA CYS A 70 -14.31 -3.60 18.78
C CYS A 70 -13.64 -2.23 18.71
N PHE A 71 -13.02 -1.96 17.56
CA PHE A 71 -12.44 -0.67 17.20
C PHE A 71 -12.54 -0.47 15.70
N ASP A 72 -12.44 0.77 15.28
CA ASP A 72 -12.48 1.12 13.86
C ASP A 72 -11.07 1.40 13.36
N ILE A 73 -10.78 0.92 12.15
CA ILE A 73 -9.56 1.21 11.40
C ILE A 73 -9.94 1.71 10.02
N TYR A 74 -9.10 2.55 9.46
CA TYR A 74 -9.13 2.91 8.05
C TYR A 74 -7.70 3.22 7.59
N TYR A 75 -7.47 3.19 6.31
CA TYR A 75 -6.18 3.56 5.75
C TYR A 75 -6.31 4.78 4.86
N CYS A 76 -5.25 5.55 4.81
CA CYS A 76 -5.10 6.69 3.93
C CYS A 76 -3.88 6.50 3.04
N ILE A 77 -3.97 6.98 1.80
CA ILE A 77 -2.88 6.93 0.82
C ILE A 77 -2.67 8.34 0.30
N GLN A 78 -1.45 8.83 0.42
CA GLN A 78 -0.98 10.00 -0.28
C GLN A 78 -0.23 9.54 -1.53
N TYR A 79 -0.62 10.07 -2.69
CA TYR A 79 0.00 9.83 -3.97
C TYR A 79 0.54 11.13 -4.52
N ASP A 80 1.83 11.16 -4.84
CA ASP A 80 2.53 12.35 -5.32
C ASP A 80 3.60 11.98 -6.34
N GLY A 81 3.99 12.94 -7.20
CA GLY A 81 5.03 12.79 -8.20
C GLY A 81 4.90 13.79 -9.33
N ASN A 82 6.00 14.00 -10.04
CA ASN A 82 6.01 14.82 -11.24
C ASN A 82 5.81 13.93 -12.47
N TYR A 83 4.99 14.38 -13.41
CA TYR A 83 4.72 13.67 -14.67
C TYR A 83 4.25 12.22 -14.50
N VAL A 84 3.62 11.92 -13.37
CA VAL A 84 2.99 10.63 -13.09
C VAL A 84 1.53 10.63 -13.54
N PRO A 85 0.89 9.47 -13.74
CA PRO A 85 -0.53 9.41 -14.09
C PRO A 85 -1.39 10.17 -13.09
N LEU A 86 -2.37 10.95 -13.57
CA LEU A 86 -3.30 11.70 -12.72
C LEU A 86 -4.14 10.79 -11.81
N LYS A 87 -4.38 9.56 -12.25
CA LYS A 87 -5.12 8.53 -11.50
C LYS A 87 -4.34 7.23 -11.54
N GLN A 88 -4.20 6.62 -10.37
CA GLN A 88 -3.52 5.34 -10.25
C GLN A 88 -4.35 4.39 -9.38
N GLN A 89 -4.51 3.15 -9.86
CA GLN A 89 -5.19 2.09 -9.11
C GLN A 89 -4.17 1.26 -8.33
N PHE A 90 -4.47 1.02 -7.05
CA PHE A 90 -3.69 0.16 -6.18
C PHE A 90 -4.55 -0.99 -5.64
N ASP A 91 -3.92 -2.15 -5.51
CA ASP A 91 -4.47 -3.26 -4.76
C ASP A 91 -3.94 -3.16 -3.32
N VAL A 92 -4.83 -2.92 -2.37
CA VAL A 92 -4.50 -2.81 -0.95
C VAL A 92 -4.88 -4.11 -0.27
N ASN A 93 -3.91 -4.73 0.38
CA ASN A 93 -4.13 -5.89 1.25
C ASN A 93 -3.79 -5.50 2.68
N LEU A 94 -4.82 -5.30 3.49
CA LEU A 94 -4.69 -4.98 4.91
C LEU A 94 -4.84 -6.26 5.71
N LYS A 95 -3.75 -6.74 6.32
CA LYS A 95 -3.75 -7.90 7.20
C LYS A 95 -3.86 -7.46 8.65
N ILE A 96 -4.69 -8.16 9.41
CA ILE A 96 -4.98 -7.86 10.80
C ILE A 96 -4.36 -8.94 11.68
N ASP A 97 -3.50 -8.52 12.62
CA ASP A 97 -2.81 -9.44 13.57
C ASP A 97 -1.99 -10.55 12.87
N SER A 98 -1.37 -10.20 11.72
CA SER A 98 -0.71 -11.14 10.79
C SER A 98 0.51 -11.88 11.37
N GLU A 99 1.09 -11.37 12.47
CA GLU A 99 2.23 -12.02 13.14
C GLU A 99 1.83 -13.21 14.03
N LYS A 100 0.53 -13.44 14.18
CA LYS A 100 0.02 -14.53 15.01
C LYS A 100 -0.47 -15.68 14.15
N ILE A 101 -0.12 -16.91 14.54
CA ILE A 101 -0.59 -18.15 13.89
C ILE A 101 -2.12 -18.23 13.96
N SER A 102 -2.70 -17.76 15.08
CA SER A 102 -4.15 -17.63 15.25
C SER A 102 -4.49 -16.17 15.46
N PRO A 103 -5.06 -15.48 14.46
CA PRO A 103 -5.47 -14.09 14.59
C PRO A 103 -6.46 -13.90 15.73
N ARG A 104 -6.21 -12.90 16.55
CA ARG A 104 -7.08 -12.56 17.72
C ARG A 104 -8.20 -11.62 17.33
N CYS A 105 -8.09 -11.02 16.14
CA CYS A 105 -9.01 -10.04 15.59
C CYS A 105 -9.52 -10.48 14.24
N TYR A 106 -10.69 -10.00 13.88
CA TYR A 106 -11.27 -10.21 12.56
C TYR A 106 -12.12 -9.01 12.12
N VAL A 107 -12.29 -8.87 10.82
CA VAL A 107 -13.27 -7.97 10.20
C VAL A 107 -14.43 -8.78 9.67
N GLN A 108 -15.64 -8.28 9.83
CA GLN A 108 -16.83 -8.87 9.26
C GLN A 108 -17.16 -8.16 7.93
N ILE A 109 -17.15 -8.92 6.83
CA ILE A 109 -17.63 -8.45 5.53
C ILE A 109 -18.77 -9.36 5.09
N GLY A 110 -19.99 -8.82 5.10
CA GLY A 110 -21.18 -9.62 4.89
C GLY A 110 -21.34 -10.68 5.98
N LYS A 111 -21.36 -11.97 5.59
CA LYS A 111 -21.47 -13.11 6.52
C LYS A 111 -20.11 -13.75 6.86
N LYS A 112 -19.01 -13.25 6.28
CA LYS A 112 -17.67 -13.84 6.46
C LYS A 112 -16.85 -13.07 7.49
N GLN A 113 -16.14 -13.81 8.34
CA GLN A 113 -15.10 -13.29 9.21
C GLN A 113 -13.75 -13.44 8.48
N LEU A 114 -13.01 -12.36 8.37
CA LEU A 114 -11.76 -12.30 7.64
C LEU A 114 -10.68 -11.70 8.55
N ASP A 115 -9.46 -12.20 8.41
CA ASP A 115 -8.25 -11.66 9.02
C ASP A 115 -7.54 -10.64 8.12
N SER A 116 -8.06 -10.47 6.92
CA SER A 116 -7.52 -9.57 5.91
C SER A 116 -8.62 -8.89 5.09
N ILE A 117 -8.32 -7.68 4.62
CA ILE A 117 -9.17 -6.88 3.74
C ILE A 117 -8.41 -6.68 2.44
N ASN A 118 -8.99 -7.15 1.32
CA ASN A 118 -8.46 -6.90 -0.01
C ASN A 118 -9.39 -5.91 -0.72
N GLN A 119 -8.83 -4.78 -1.11
CA GLN A 119 -9.59 -3.71 -1.77
C GLN A 119 -8.79 -3.08 -2.89
N LYS A 120 -9.48 -2.71 -3.97
CA LYS A 120 -8.91 -1.85 -5.01
C LYS A 120 -9.29 -0.41 -4.72
N ILE A 121 -8.30 0.46 -4.70
CA ILE A 121 -8.50 1.89 -4.53
C ILE A 121 -7.89 2.63 -5.72
N THR A 122 -8.63 3.62 -6.23
CA THR A 122 -8.10 4.54 -7.23
C THR A 122 -7.77 5.85 -6.54
N VAL A 123 -6.49 6.24 -6.57
CA VAL A 123 -6.03 7.51 -6.02
C VAL A 123 -5.81 8.52 -7.15
N GLU A 124 -6.08 9.77 -6.85
CA GLU A 124 -5.93 10.89 -7.78
C GLU A 124 -4.85 11.85 -7.26
N LEU A 125 -3.92 12.23 -8.14
CA LEU A 125 -2.80 13.11 -7.80
C LEU A 125 -3.25 14.44 -7.22
N SER A 126 -4.35 15.00 -7.75
CA SER A 126 -4.88 16.32 -7.34
C SER A 126 -5.59 16.32 -5.99
N LYS A 127 -5.93 15.15 -5.45
CA LYS A 127 -6.73 15.06 -4.21
C LYS A 127 -5.90 14.97 -2.93
N GLY A 128 -4.56 14.89 -3.04
CA GLY A 128 -3.70 14.74 -1.88
C GLY A 128 -3.93 13.42 -1.15
N ILE A 129 -4.24 13.48 0.15
CA ILE A 129 -4.50 12.29 0.96
C ILE A 129 -5.92 11.78 0.70
N GLN A 130 -6.03 10.51 0.38
CA GLN A 130 -7.31 9.83 0.12
C GLN A 130 -7.45 8.63 1.06
N CYS A 131 -8.59 8.54 1.73
CA CYS A 131 -8.82 7.52 2.75
C CYS A 131 -9.92 6.54 2.35
N SER A 132 -9.82 5.32 2.85
CA SER A 132 -10.87 4.30 2.73
C SER A 132 -12.05 4.58 3.65
N ASP A 133 -13.13 3.82 3.46
CA ASP A 133 -14.16 3.69 4.47
C ASP A 133 -13.59 3.07 5.76
N LYS A 134 -14.31 3.26 6.87
CA LYS A 134 -13.95 2.65 8.16
C LYS A 134 -14.33 1.18 8.19
N PHE A 135 -13.40 0.37 8.65
CA PHE A 135 -13.62 -1.07 8.89
C PHE A 135 -13.71 -1.32 10.39
N LYS A 136 -14.75 -2.01 10.81
CA LYS A 136 -14.91 -2.40 12.20
C LYS A 136 -14.21 -3.73 12.44
N VAL A 137 -13.26 -3.71 13.38
CA VAL A 137 -12.48 -4.87 13.80
C VAL A 137 -13.03 -5.38 15.12
N TYR A 138 -13.23 -6.68 15.24
CA TYR A 138 -13.75 -7.37 16.40
C TYR A 138 -12.69 -8.29 17.02
N LEU A 139 -12.66 -8.39 18.34
CA LEU A 139 -11.78 -9.33 19.03
C LEU A 139 -12.46 -10.71 19.21
N HIS A 140 -11.68 -11.77 18.93
CA HIS A 140 -12.12 -13.15 19.23
C HIS A 140 -12.04 -13.49 20.71
N VAL A 141 -11.02 -13.00 21.42
CA VAL A 141 -10.71 -13.37 22.81
C VAL A 141 -10.23 -12.15 23.57
N SER A 142 -10.44 -12.14 24.90
CA SER A 142 -10.01 -11.07 25.81
C SER A 142 -8.50 -11.10 26.04
N PHE A 143 -7.69 -10.60 25.09
CA PHE A 143 -6.27 -10.38 25.24
C PHE A 143 -5.94 -8.88 25.21
N LEU A 144 -4.91 -8.48 25.96
CA LEU A 144 -4.32 -7.15 25.80
C LEU A 144 -3.59 -7.07 24.45
N ILE A 145 -4.09 -6.25 23.54
CA ILE A 145 -3.47 -6.05 22.23
C ILE A 145 -2.83 -4.67 22.23
N LYS A 146 -1.50 -4.62 22.00
CA LYS A 146 -0.83 -3.39 21.55
C LYS A 146 -1.11 -3.23 20.06
N LEU A 147 -1.66 -2.09 19.67
CA LEU A 147 -2.04 -1.78 18.27
C LEU A 147 -0.86 -1.61 17.30
N THR A 148 0.37 -1.74 17.76
CA THR A 148 1.58 -1.55 16.96
C THR A 148 1.88 -2.67 15.95
N GLN A 149 1.03 -3.69 15.84
CA GLN A 149 1.30 -4.90 15.06
C GLN A 149 0.29 -5.13 13.91
N ILE A 150 -0.10 -4.09 13.22
CA ILE A 150 -0.86 -4.24 11.96
C ILE A 150 0.08 -3.89 10.81
N ASN A 151 0.44 -4.89 10.01
CA ASN A 151 1.28 -4.72 8.83
C ASN A 151 0.40 -4.44 7.62
N LEU A 152 0.78 -3.41 6.84
CA LEU A 152 0.23 -3.13 5.52
C LEU A 152 1.18 -3.68 4.47
N ASP A 153 0.78 -4.76 3.81
CA ASP A 153 1.45 -5.21 2.59
C ASP A 153 0.78 -4.54 1.39
N PHE A 154 1.45 -3.56 0.80
CA PHE A 154 1.03 -2.99 -0.47
C PHE A 154 1.53 -3.89 -1.60
N LEU A 155 0.65 -4.72 -2.13
CA LEU A 155 0.91 -5.38 -3.39
C LEU A 155 0.51 -4.41 -4.51
N SER A 156 1.48 -3.68 -5.03
CA SER A 156 1.29 -2.90 -6.26
C SER A 156 1.10 -3.88 -7.44
N GLY A 157 -0.14 -4.06 -7.83
CA GLY A 157 -0.55 -5.02 -8.86
C GLY A 157 -0.27 -4.62 -10.30
N LYS A 158 0.67 -3.72 -10.57
CA LYS A 158 1.27 -3.56 -11.91
C LYS A 158 2.70 -3.10 -11.75
N LYS A 159 3.64 -3.96 -12.13
CA LYS A 159 4.98 -3.53 -12.51
C LYS A 159 4.81 -2.55 -13.68
N PHE A 160 5.18 -1.29 -13.45
CA PHE A 160 5.38 -0.38 -14.56
C PHE A 160 6.60 -0.87 -15.33
N PHE A 161 6.37 -1.40 -16.52
CA PHE A 161 7.39 -1.71 -17.51
C PHE A 161 7.54 -0.56 -18.46
#